data_741000016cd231909b52d099ef60a3cc
#
_entry.id   741000016cd231909b52d099ef60a3cc
#
_cell.length_a   1.000
_cell.length_b   1.000
_cell.length_c   1.000
_cell.angle_alpha   90.00
_cell.angle_beta   90.00
_cell.angle_gamma   90.00
#
_symmetry.space_group_name_H-M   'P 1'
#
loop_
_entity.id
_entity.type
_entity.pdbx_description
1 polymer ?
#
loop_
_entity_poly.entity_id
_entity_poly.type
_entity_poly.pdbx_seq_one_letter_code
_entity_poly.pdbx_strand_id
1 'polypeptide(L)'
;MIEVIQYPDVVFLEIGVSQQSVNFEFRCLNTSNRSALIESIRAKGLDEQGNCLFSLSVDSNAMAPSVEVIPQRKLEPGGTLEVFNPIAEFPSEYPFERVDFSLRFISEDPSNLESSISVKPIVYEQKVLLDLPFEGICLVSDGHGFLAHHRRIPLLNPYVKKIGLTTNSVRFSYDFMPSDSNGSVYKRDGLRLEDFYGWGKPVLSPGDGIVVSAAHDKADNPVGQPLPSVSPETYERLRMQAFERLRKAIMDEVVGNHVIIDHGNGEFSLLDHMQQDSVVVEVGEQVTRGAFLGKIGNSGDSGTPHIHYGLQKGKDTLSSEGLPSRFRQFELVLGMTTRRIENLCPDTGMIIKH
;
A
#
# COMPACT_ATOMS: atom_id res chain seq x y z
N MET A 1 29.02 14.30 -6.00
CA MET A 1 28.14 14.50 -4.84
C MET A 1 26.86 13.69 -5.06
N ILE A 2 26.25 13.17 -4.00
CA ILE A 2 24.93 12.52 -4.09
C ILE A 2 23.96 13.39 -3.31
N GLU A 3 22.94 13.87 -4.01
CA GLU A 3 21.82 14.58 -3.41
C GLU A 3 20.71 13.59 -3.07
N VAL A 4 20.12 13.72 -1.89
CA VAL A 4 19.01 12.88 -1.44
C VAL A 4 17.86 13.78 -1.03
N ILE A 5 16.70 13.51 -1.61
CA ILE A 5 15.44 14.19 -1.26
C ILE A 5 14.38 13.15 -0.93
N GLN A 6 13.38 13.54 -0.16
CA GLN A 6 12.18 12.72 0.06
C GLN A 6 11.16 12.91 -1.06
N TYR A 7 10.34 11.89 -1.30
CA TYR A 7 9.16 11.97 -2.14
C TYR A 7 8.04 11.08 -1.53
N PRO A 8 6.80 11.54 -1.43
CA PRO A 8 6.32 12.89 -1.79
C PRO A 8 6.84 13.99 -0.84
N ASP A 9 6.58 15.25 -1.19
CA ASP A 9 6.98 16.41 -0.36
C ASP A 9 6.32 16.38 1.02
N VAL A 10 5.05 15.94 1.08
CA VAL A 10 4.31 15.74 2.32
C VAL A 10 4.35 14.25 2.66
N VAL A 11 4.93 13.93 3.79
CA VAL A 11 4.98 12.57 4.33
C VAL A 11 3.97 12.44 5.46
N PHE A 12 3.08 11.46 5.36
CA PHE A 12 2.11 11.19 6.40
C PHE A 12 2.62 10.16 7.40
N LEU A 13 2.22 10.33 8.67
CA LEU A 13 2.34 9.34 9.71
C LEU A 13 1.06 8.50 9.75
N GLU A 14 1.14 7.23 9.42
CA GLU A 14 0.06 6.26 9.66
C GLU A 14 0.16 5.75 11.10
N ILE A 15 -0.95 5.80 11.81
CA ILE A 15 -1.03 5.30 13.20
C ILE A 15 -1.88 4.04 13.19
N GLY A 16 -1.22 2.89 13.28
CA GLY A 16 -1.83 1.57 13.33
C GLY A 16 -2.08 1.09 14.76
N VAL A 17 -2.51 -0.15 14.87
CA VAL A 17 -2.87 -0.77 16.15
C VAL A 17 -1.64 -1.07 17.02
N SER A 18 -0.56 -1.55 16.41
CA SER A 18 0.67 -1.94 17.10
C SER A 18 1.89 -1.14 16.70
N GLN A 19 1.84 -0.50 15.54
CA GLN A 19 2.95 0.27 15.01
C GLN A 19 2.46 1.53 14.30
N GLN A 20 3.37 2.46 14.11
CA GLN A 20 3.19 3.63 13.27
C GLN A 20 4.18 3.57 12.11
N SER A 21 3.83 4.15 10.97
CA SER A 21 4.67 4.08 9.79
C SER A 21 4.82 5.39 9.05
N VAL A 22 6.00 5.56 8.42
CA VAL A 22 6.41 6.72 7.63
C VAL A 22 6.82 6.24 6.24
N ASN A 23 5.84 6.19 5.32
CA ASN A 23 6.02 5.64 3.99
C ASN A 23 6.34 6.74 2.98
N PHE A 24 7.57 6.71 2.44
CA PHE A 24 8.05 7.63 1.41
C PHE A 24 9.24 6.99 0.67
N GLU A 25 9.68 7.62 -0.41
CA GLU A 25 10.87 7.22 -1.16
C GLU A 25 11.99 8.25 -1.00
N PHE A 26 13.21 7.76 -0.84
CA PHE A 26 14.40 8.57 -1.11
C PHE A 26 14.62 8.64 -2.62
N ARG A 27 14.75 9.83 -3.17
CA ARG A 27 15.26 10.05 -4.52
C ARG A 27 16.71 10.52 -4.43
N CYS A 28 17.61 9.63 -4.84
CA CYS A 28 19.05 9.84 -4.80
C CYS A 28 19.53 10.23 -6.20
N LEU A 29 20.05 11.46 -6.35
CA LEU A 29 20.62 11.97 -7.60
C LEU A 29 22.14 11.97 -7.50
N ASN A 30 22.81 11.26 -8.39
CA ASN A 30 24.27 11.23 -8.46
C ASN A 30 24.79 12.29 -9.45
N THR A 31 25.28 13.40 -8.94
CA THR A 31 25.88 14.47 -9.76
C THR A 31 27.37 14.27 -10.04
N SER A 32 27.93 13.13 -9.61
CA SER A 32 29.33 12.79 -9.88
C SER A 32 29.49 11.99 -11.18
N ASN A 33 30.73 11.79 -11.61
CA ASN A 33 31.09 10.99 -12.77
C ASN A 33 31.41 9.52 -12.44
N ARG A 34 31.11 9.06 -11.24
CA ARG A 34 31.38 7.70 -10.75
C ARG A 34 30.12 7.05 -10.21
N SER A 35 30.02 5.74 -10.35
CA SER A 35 28.94 4.96 -9.72
C SER A 35 29.11 4.94 -8.19
N ALA A 36 28.01 4.82 -7.49
CA ALA A 36 27.98 4.65 -6.04
C ALA A 36 27.00 3.54 -5.66
N LEU A 37 27.22 2.93 -4.50
CA LEU A 37 26.37 1.87 -3.95
C LEU A 37 25.91 2.29 -2.55
N ILE A 38 24.63 2.19 -2.24
CA ILE A 38 24.11 2.39 -0.89
C ILE A 38 24.70 1.29 0.00
N GLU A 39 25.45 1.68 1.02
CA GLU A 39 26.05 0.80 2.02
C GLU A 39 25.16 0.67 3.25
N SER A 40 24.63 1.80 3.74
CA SER A 40 23.78 1.81 4.92
C SER A 40 22.80 2.98 4.93
N ILE A 41 21.68 2.77 5.63
CA ILE A 41 20.69 3.80 5.95
C ILE A 41 20.49 3.76 7.47
N ARG A 42 20.56 4.92 8.10
CA ARG A 42 20.27 5.11 9.53
C ARG A 42 19.10 6.06 9.69
N ALA A 43 18.26 5.78 10.68
CA ALA A 43 17.17 6.64 11.09
C ALA A 43 17.28 6.96 12.58
N LYS A 44 17.13 8.25 12.94
CA LYS A 44 17.05 8.70 14.33
C LYS A 44 15.72 9.42 14.52
N GLY A 45 14.85 8.87 15.36
CA GLY A 45 13.63 9.54 15.79
C GLY A 45 13.92 10.54 16.91
N LEU A 46 13.46 11.76 16.73
CA LEU A 46 13.74 12.88 17.65
C LEU A 46 12.42 13.45 18.17
N ASP A 47 12.38 13.82 19.44
CA ASP A 47 11.27 14.57 20.05
C ASP A 47 11.30 16.05 19.65
N GLU A 48 10.33 16.85 20.15
CA GLU A 48 10.25 18.29 19.93
C GLU A 48 11.48 19.06 20.43
N GLN A 49 12.15 18.56 21.47
CA GLN A 49 13.34 19.16 22.05
C GLN A 49 14.63 18.73 21.31
N GLY A 50 14.54 17.80 20.35
CA GLY A 50 15.66 17.25 19.60
C GLY A 50 16.39 16.13 20.32
N ASN A 51 15.84 15.55 21.39
CA ASN A 51 16.41 14.38 22.04
C ASN A 51 16.14 13.13 21.18
N CYS A 52 17.16 12.26 21.08
CA CYS A 52 17.02 11.01 20.34
C CYS A 52 16.22 9.99 21.15
N LEU A 53 15.06 9.59 20.62
CA LEU A 53 14.20 8.58 21.22
C LEU A 53 14.60 7.16 20.80
N PHE A 54 15.03 7.00 19.54
CA PHE A 54 15.50 5.73 19.00
C PHE A 54 16.49 5.96 17.86
N SER A 55 17.29 4.94 17.57
CA SER A 55 18.16 4.88 16.40
C SER A 55 18.10 3.48 15.80
N LEU A 56 17.82 3.41 14.51
CA LEU A 56 17.72 2.19 13.73
C LEU A 56 18.65 2.27 12.52
N SER A 57 19.13 1.11 12.04
CA SER A 57 19.96 1.05 10.85
C SER A 57 19.76 -0.23 10.07
N VAL A 58 19.92 -0.13 8.76
CA VAL A 58 20.16 -1.26 7.86
C VAL A 58 21.47 -1.04 7.15
N ASP A 59 22.31 -2.08 7.05
CA ASP A 59 23.64 -1.98 6.45
C ASP A 59 24.01 -3.20 5.61
N SER A 60 25.20 -3.20 5.03
CA SER A 60 25.71 -4.24 4.14
C SER A 60 26.51 -5.34 4.85
N ASN A 61 26.39 -5.49 6.17
CA ASN A 61 27.18 -6.44 6.95
C ASN A 61 26.76 -7.92 6.74
N ALA A 62 25.84 -8.19 5.81
CA ALA A 62 25.30 -9.51 5.48
C ALA A 62 24.47 -10.20 6.59
N MET A 63 24.22 -9.50 7.69
CA MET A 63 23.34 -9.94 8.77
C MET A 63 22.04 -9.16 8.72
N ALA A 64 20.95 -9.72 9.20
CA ALA A 64 19.68 -8.98 9.28
C ALA A 64 19.72 -7.94 10.44
N PRO A 65 19.14 -6.76 10.30
CA PRO A 65 18.55 -6.17 9.10
C PRO A 65 19.60 -5.74 8.07
N SER A 66 19.33 -5.96 6.80
CA SER A 66 20.27 -5.70 5.72
C SER A 66 19.74 -4.74 4.68
N VAL A 67 20.62 -3.93 4.08
CA VAL A 67 20.28 -3.10 2.91
C VAL A 67 19.88 -3.94 1.68
N GLU A 68 20.07 -5.25 1.71
CA GLU A 68 19.64 -6.16 0.64
C GLU A 68 18.11 -6.24 0.49
N VAL A 69 17.34 -5.76 1.47
CA VAL A 69 15.90 -5.53 1.32
C VAL A 69 15.57 -4.45 0.27
N ILE A 70 16.59 -3.66 -0.15
CA ILE A 70 16.47 -2.67 -1.21
C ILE A 70 16.83 -3.37 -2.54
N PRO A 71 15.87 -3.56 -3.46
CA PRO A 71 16.09 -4.33 -4.69
C PRO A 71 17.17 -3.76 -5.61
N GLN A 72 17.34 -2.44 -5.61
CA GLN A 72 18.33 -1.74 -6.42
C GLN A 72 19.06 -0.72 -5.56
N ARG A 73 20.37 -0.90 -5.40
CA ARG A 73 21.23 -0.05 -4.56
C ARG A 73 22.27 0.72 -5.35
N LYS A 74 22.52 0.33 -6.62
CA LYS A 74 23.55 0.96 -7.46
C LYS A 74 22.99 2.22 -8.11
N LEU A 75 23.73 3.30 -7.95
CA LEU A 75 23.43 4.63 -8.48
C LEU A 75 24.50 5.00 -9.51
N GLU A 76 24.10 5.03 -10.77
CA GLU A 76 25.01 5.34 -11.90
C GLU A 76 25.35 6.85 -11.96
N PRO A 77 26.45 7.22 -12.63
CA PRO A 77 26.79 8.63 -12.86
C PRO A 77 25.68 9.38 -13.58
N GLY A 78 25.28 10.54 -13.06
CA GLY A 78 24.18 11.36 -13.58
C GLY A 78 22.79 10.71 -13.44
N GLY A 79 22.71 9.52 -12.82
CA GLY A 79 21.46 8.79 -12.63
C GLY A 79 20.69 9.20 -11.39
N THR A 80 19.41 8.83 -11.40
CA THR A 80 18.51 8.93 -10.22
C THR A 80 18.09 7.54 -9.79
N LEU A 81 18.16 7.27 -8.49
CA LEU A 81 17.69 6.04 -7.86
C LEU A 81 16.52 6.35 -6.93
N GLU A 82 15.43 5.61 -7.08
CA GLU A 82 14.28 5.63 -6.17
C GLU A 82 14.41 4.48 -5.18
N VAL A 83 14.41 4.81 -3.89
CA VAL A 83 14.58 3.85 -2.80
C VAL A 83 13.45 4.03 -1.81
N PHE A 84 12.58 3.02 -1.71
CA PHE A 84 11.55 3.01 -0.67
C PHE A 84 12.21 2.94 0.71
N ASN A 85 11.71 3.76 1.64
CA ASN A 85 12.26 3.82 2.99
C ASN A 85 12.20 2.45 3.69
N PRO A 86 13.33 1.74 3.90
CA PRO A 86 13.33 0.43 4.53
C PRO A 86 13.14 0.49 6.05
N ILE A 87 13.28 1.68 6.65
CA ILE A 87 13.04 1.93 8.07
C ILE A 87 11.77 2.75 8.20
N ALA A 88 10.66 2.16 7.76
CA ALA A 88 9.37 2.84 7.69
C ALA A 88 8.51 2.63 8.95
N GLU A 89 8.77 1.59 9.74
CA GLU A 89 7.91 1.15 10.83
C GLU A 89 8.56 1.38 12.19
N PHE A 90 7.76 1.89 13.12
CA PHE A 90 8.17 2.20 14.49
C PHE A 90 7.08 1.77 15.47
N PRO A 91 7.43 1.36 16.69
CA PRO A 91 6.44 1.12 17.73
C PRO A 91 5.53 2.33 17.96
N SER A 92 4.24 2.09 18.15
CA SER A 92 3.23 3.16 18.28
C SER A 92 3.42 4.04 19.52
N GLU A 93 4.16 3.56 20.54
CA GLU A 93 4.47 4.28 21.76
C GLU A 93 5.61 5.32 21.63
N TYR A 94 6.29 5.43 20.51
CA TYR A 94 7.35 6.43 20.33
C TYR A 94 6.80 7.73 19.74
N PRO A 95 6.62 8.78 20.56
CA PRO A 95 6.09 10.07 20.10
C PRO A 95 7.20 10.93 19.47
N PHE A 96 7.70 10.56 18.32
CA PHE A 96 8.70 11.37 17.61
C PHE A 96 8.05 12.49 16.79
N GLU A 97 8.75 13.62 16.70
CA GLU A 97 8.36 14.78 15.90
C GLU A 97 8.97 14.73 14.50
N ARG A 98 10.18 14.19 14.38
CA ARG A 98 10.87 14.03 13.12
C ARG A 98 11.79 12.81 13.14
N VAL A 99 12.13 12.36 11.94
CA VAL A 99 13.15 11.32 11.74
C VAL A 99 14.26 11.88 10.87
N ASP A 100 15.49 11.89 11.39
CA ASP A 100 16.68 12.24 10.65
C ASP A 100 17.29 10.98 10.03
N PHE A 101 17.38 10.97 8.70
CA PHE A 101 17.96 9.86 7.93
C PHE A 101 19.34 10.23 7.44
N SER A 102 20.27 9.27 7.51
CA SER A 102 21.64 9.35 6.99
C SER A 102 21.86 8.16 6.07
N LEU A 103 22.17 8.44 4.81
CA LEU A 103 22.48 7.44 3.79
C LEU A 103 23.98 7.48 3.50
N ARG A 104 24.65 6.36 3.70
CA ARG A 104 26.06 6.19 3.38
C ARG A 104 26.21 5.43 2.07
N PHE A 105 27.11 5.95 1.23
CA PHE A 105 27.43 5.38 -0.08
C PHE A 105 28.92 4.99 -0.12
N ILE A 106 29.21 3.91 -0.81
CA ILE A 106 30.56 3.53 -1.21
C ILE A 106 30.71 3.72 -2.72
N SER A 107 31.90 4.15 -3.13
CA SER A 107 32.29 4.38 -4.51
C SER A 107 33.74 3.93 -4.67
N GLU A 108 34.23 3.81 -5.91
CA GLU A 108 35.65 3.50 -6.20
C GLU A 108 36.62 4.56 -5.65
N ASP A 109 36.14 5.75 -5.34
CA ASP A 109 36.89 6.76 -4.59
C ASP A 109 36.73 6.49 -3.08
N PRO A 110 37.83 6.42 -2.31
CA PRO A 110 37.79 6.15 -0.87
C PRO A 110 37.13 7.24 -0.03
N SER A 111 36.70 8.37 -0.63
CA SER A 111 35.86 9.35 0.05
C SER A 111 34.48 8.76 0.32
N ASN A 112 34.21 8.44 1.59
CA ASN A 112 32.87 8.05 2.02
C ASN A 112 31.90 9.19 1.71
N LEU A 113 30.91 8.90 0.88
CA LEU A 113 29.84 9.82 0.57
C LEU A 113 28.70 9.59 1.58
N GLU A 114 28.32 10.61 2.29
CA GLU A 114 27.18 10.58 3.19
C GLU A 114 26.24 11.73 2.84
N SER A 115 24.95 11.43 2.80
CA SER A 115 23.89 12.41 2.59
C SER A 115 22.83 12.23 3.67
N SER A 116 22.27 13.33 4.14
CA SER A 116 21.27 13.31 5.21
C SER A 116 20.04 14.13 4.82
N ILE A 117 18.88 13.66 5.24
CA ILE A 117 17.63 14.41 5.18
C ILE A 117 16.89 14.31 6.51
N SER A 118 16.06 15.31 6.78
CA SER A 118 15.20 15.34 7.95
C SER A 118 13.75 15.30 7.48
N VAL A 119 13.00 14.29 7.90
CA VAL A 119 11.60 14.07 7.55
C VAL A 119 10.76 14.39 8.77
N LYS A 120 9.83 15.32 8.61
CA LYS A 120 8.82 15.67 9.62
C LYS A 120 7.47 15.18 9.13
N PRO A 121 7.04 13.97 9.53
CA PRO A 121 5.76 13.44 9.10
C PRO A 121 4.62 14.15 9.81
N ILE A 122 3.47 14.22 9.15
CA ILE A 122 2.26 14.82 9.73
C ILE A 122 1.15 13.77 9.84
N VAL A 123 0.36 13.84 10.89
CA VAL A 123 -0.87 13.04 11.01
C VAL A 123 -1.91 13.61 10.08
N TYR A 124 -2.46 12.79 9.19
CA TYR A 124 -3.53 13.24 8.30
C TYR A 124 -4.82 13.48 9.09
N GLU A 125 -5.39 14.66 8.93
CA GLU A 125 -6.69 15.01 9.51
C GLU A 125 -7.83 14.55 8.60
N GLN A 126 -8.18 13.27 8.73
CA GLN A 126 -9.30 12.67 8.01
C GLN A 126 -10.62 13.31 8.42
N LYS A 127 -11.43 13.70 7.44
CA LYS A 127 -12.71 14.40 7.65
C LYS A 127 -13.89 13.45 7.58
N VAL A 128 -13.83 12.46 6.68
CA VAL A 128 -14.89 11.46 6.55
C VAL A 128 -14.78 10.40 7.65
N LEU A 129 -15.90 10.01 8.24
CA LEU A 129 -15.97 8.86 9.15
C LEU A 129 -16.14 7.59 8.35
N LEU A 130 -15.13 6.74 8.34
CA LEU A 130 -15.11 5.50 7.56
C LEU A 130 -15.44 4.29 8.42
N ASP A 131 -16.25 3.39 7.87
CA ASP A 131 -16.37 2.00 8.33
C ASP A 131 -15.66 1.08 7.35
N LEU A 132 -15.36 -0.15 7.77
CA LEU A 132 -14.81 -1.16 6.87
C LEU A 132 -15.80 -1.46 5.72
N PRO A 133 -15.34 -1.63 4.47
CA PRO A 133 -16.21 -1.82 3.31
C PRO A 133 -16.75 -3.25 3.15
N PHE A 134 -16.81 -4.03 4.23
CA PHE A 134 -17.25 -5.42 4.26
C PHE A 134 -17.87 -5.78 5.61
N GLU A 135 -18.54 -6.93 5.68
CA GLU A 135 -19.00 -7.55 6.92
C GLU A 135 -18.27 -8.88 7.18
N GLY A 136 -18.11 -9.22 8.46
CA GLY A 136 -17.51 -10.48 8.91
C GLY A 136 -16.00 -10.40 9.13
N ILE A 137 -15.34 -11.56 9.08
CA ILE A 137 -13.90 -11.70 9.37
C ILE A 137 -13.10 -11.51 8.10
N CYS A 138 -11.97 -10.81 8.21
CA CYS A 138 -11.11 -10.47 7.10
C CYS A 138 -9.63 -10.46 7.53
N LEU A 139 -8.77 -10.98 6.67
CA LEU A 139 -7.33 -10.80 6.75
C LEU A 139 -6.96 -9.48 6.03
N VAL A 140 -6.19 -8.63 6.67
CA VAL A 140 -5.54 -7.47 6.05
C VAL A 140 -4.28 -7.98 5.35
N SER A 141 -4.37 -8.33 4.07
CA SER A 141 -3.25 -8.94 3.34
C SER A 141 -2.23 -7.91 2.88
N ASP A 142 -2.68 -6.73 2.52
CA ASP A 142 -1.86 -5.54 2.30
C ASP A 142 -2.47 -4.37 3.07
N GLY A 143 -1.69 -3.74 3.88
CA GLY A 143 -2.07 -2.62 4.72
C GLY A 143 -0.95 -1.60 4.76
N HIS A 144 -0.50 -1.17 5.93
CA HIS A 144 0.66 -0.31 6.05
C HIS A 144 1.90 -1.10 6.48
N GLY A 145 3.08 -0.50 6.26
CA GLY A 145 4.37 -1.12 6.52
C GLY A 145 5.23 -1.26 5.27
N PHE A 146 6.53 -1.49 5.45
CA PHE A 146 7.49 -1.54 4.35
C PHE A 146 7.20 -2.66 3.34
N LEU A 147 6.69 -3.81 3.79
CA LEU A 147 6.43 -4.96 2.93
C LEU A 147 5.15 -4.81 2.10
N ALA A 148 4.26 -3.88 2.44
CA ALA A 148 3.06 -3.61 1.68
C ALA A 148 3.38 -3.14 0.25
N HIS A 149 2.86 -3.82 -0.76
CA HIS A 149 3.24 -3.54 -2.15
C HIS A 149 2.70 -2.19 -2.64
N HIS A 150 1.55 -1.75 -2.15
CA HIS A 150 0.96 -0.45 -2.47
C HIS A 150 1.85 0.72 -2.06
N ARG A 151 2.65 0.59 -0.99
CA ARG A 151 3.59 1.62 -0.55
C ARG A 151 4.80 1.74 -1.48
N ARG A 152 5.04 0.73 -2.33
CA ARG A 152 6.26 0.60 -3.13
C ARG A 152 6.01 0.63 -4.63
N ILE A 153 5.17 1.56 -5.11
CA ILE A 153 4.95 1.79 -6.54
C ILE A 153 6.11 2.62 -7.11
N PRO A 154 6.97 2.07 -7.98
CA PRO A 154 8.17 2.72 -8.46
C PRO A 154 7.84 3.77 -9.54
N LEU A 155 7.54 5.00 -9.15
CA LEU A 155 7.09 6.07 -10.06
C LEU A 155 8.14 6.45 -11.12
N LEU A 156 9.43 6.25 -10.85
CA LEU A 156 10.50 6.48 -11.83
C LEU A 156 10.65 5.35 -12.84
N ASN A 157 10.02 4.20 -12.62
CA ASN A 157 10.05 3.09 -13.55
C ASN A 157 9.41 3.49 -14.90
N PRO A 158 10.08 3.28 -16.04
CA PRO A 158 9.55 3.63 -17.36
C PRO A 158 8.18 3.02 -17.66
N TYR A 159 7.90 1.86 -17.09
CA TYR A 159 6.65 1.16 -17.24
C TYR A 159 5.51 1.87 -16.50
N VAL A 160 5.71 2.22 -15.22
CA VAL A 160 4.76 2.97 -14.41
C VAL A 160 4.46 4.34 -15.05
N LYS A 161 5.49 5.01 -15.57
CA LYS A 161 5.33 6.25 -16.35
C LYS A 161 4.48 6.06 -17.60
N LYS A 162 4.60 4.91 -18.29
CA LYS A 162 3.84 4.61 -19.50
C LYS A 162 2.35 4.46 -19.25
N ILE A 163 1.93 3.96 -18.10
CA ILE A 163 0.52 3.90 -17.69
C ILE A 163 -0.02 5.26 -17.23
N GLY A 164 0.82 6.28 -17.13
CA GLY A 164 0.42 7.65 -16.83
C GLY A 164 0.35 7.98 -15.33
N LEU A 165 0.84 7.09 -14.45
CA LEU A 165 0.84 7.33 -13.01
C LEU A 165 1.86 8.44 -12.67
N THR A 166 1.38 9.53 -12.09
CA THR A 166 2.21 10.68 -11.69
C THR A 166 2.42 10.77 -10.19
N THR A 167 1.53 10.12 -9.42
CA THR A 167 1.57 10.02 -7.96
C THR A 167 1.27 8.59 -7.54
N ASN A 168 1.43 8.25 -6.28
CA ASN A 168 1.01 6.96 -5.74
C ASN A 168 -0.36 7.09 -5.05
N SER A 169 -1.45 6.98 -5.82
CA SER A 169 -2.83 7.03 -5.31
C SER A 169 -3.14 5.88 -4.35
N VAL A 170 -2.47 4.75 -4.49
CA VAL A 170 -2.68 3.56 -3.66
C VAL A 170 -1.69 3.47 -2.48
N ARG A 171 -0.88 4.49 -2.23
CA ARG A 171 0.15 4.51 -1.16
C ARG A 171 -0.38 4.04 0.20
N PHE A 172 -1.63 4.34 0.53
CA PHE A 172 -2.26 4.02 1.81
C PHE A 172 -3.44 3.06 1.66
N SER A 173 -3.50 2.33 0.54
CA SER A 173 -4.57 1.36 0.28
C SER A 173 -4.39 0.08 1.07
N TYR A 174 -5.49 -0.65 1.15
CA TYR A 174 -5.61 -1.95 1.82
C TYR A 174 -6.16 -2.99 0.85
N ASP A 175 -5.66 -4.22 0.97
CA ASP A 175 -6.31 -5.40 0.41
C ASP A 175 -6.96 -6.20 1.54
N PHE A 176 -8.28 -6.14 1.60
CA PHE A 176 -9.09 -6.87 2.56
C PHE A 176 -9.52 -8.21 1.97
N MET A 177 -9.02 -9.30 2.54
CA MET A 177 -9.35 -10.66 2.12
C MET A 177 -10.29 -11.32 3.14
N PRO A 178 -11.60 -11.48 2.85
CA PRO A 178 -12.48 -12.25 3.72
C PRO A 178 -11.91 -13.63 4.03
N SER A 179 -11.90 -14.02 5.30
CA SER A 179 -11.21 -15.19 5.80
C SER A 179 -12.01 -15.91 6.89
N ASP A 180 -11.52 -17.04 7.33
CA ASP A 180 -11.94 -17.63 8.60
C ASP A 180 -11.19 -16.98 9.79
N SER A 181 -11.49 -17.42 11.01
CA SER A 181 -10.87 -16.91 12.24
C SER A 181 -9.38 -17.25 12.39
N ASN A 182 -8.84 -18.11 11.53
CA ASN A 182 -7.42 -18.47 11.50
C ASN A 182 -6.67 -17.72 10.39
N GLY A 183 -7.37 -16.87 9.61
CA GLY A 183 -6.80 -16.13 8.50
C GLY A 183 -6.71 -16.92 7.19
N SER A 184 -7.33 -18.11 7.11
CA SER A 184 -7.43 -18.82 5.84
C SER A 184 -8.42 -18.09 4.93
N VAL A 185 -7.98 -17.75 3.71
CA VAL A 185 -8.78 -16.98 2.74
C VAL A 185 -9.57 -17.85 1.77
N TYR A 186 -9.37 -19.16 1.81
CA TYR A 186 -10.10 -20.15 0.99
C TYR A 186 -10.48 -21.40 1.79
N LYS A 187 -11.52 -22.09 1.35
CA LYS A 187 -12.16 -23.24 2.04
C LYS A 187 -11.65 -24.60 1.59
N ARG A 188 -11.10 -24.70 0.38
CA ARG A 188 -10.66 -25.94 -0.26
C ARG A 188 -9.22 -25.79 -0.72
N ASP A 189 -8.96 -26.01 -1.99
CA ASP A 189 -7.63 -25.95 -2.58
C ASP A 189 -7.28 -24.56 -3.17
N GLY A 190 -8.26 -23.61 -3.21
CA GLY A 190 -8.07 -22.27 -3.72
C GLY A 190 -7.81 -22.21 -5.24
N LEU A 191 -8.19 -23.23 -5.98
CA LEU A 191 -7.99 -23.28 -7.44
C LEU A 191 -9.08 -22.57 -8.23
N ARG A 192 -10.22 -22.32 -7.61
CA ARG A 192 -11.37 -21.65 -8.21
C ARG A 192 -11.79 -20.45 -7.38
N LEU A 193 -12.41 -19.46 -8.02
CA LEU A 193 -12.87 -18.25 -7.34
C LEU A 193 -13.85 -18.57 -6.20
N GLU A 194 -14.74 -19.55 -6.41
CA GLU A 194 -15.74 -19.97 -5.42
C GLU A 194 -15.13 -20.67 -4.19
N ASP A 195 -13.88 -21.05 -4.24
CA ASP A 195 -13.16 -21.60 -3.08
C ASP A 195 -12.83 -20.49 -2.06
N PHE A 196 -12.71 -19.25 -2.49
CA PHE A 196 -12.37 -18.12 -1.63
C PHE A 196 -13.58 -17.63 -0.83
N TYR A 197 -13.34 -17.28 0.43
CA TYR A 197 -14.36 -16.70 1.32
C TYR A 197 -14.88 -15.36 0.79
N GLY A 198 -14.03 -14.60 0.09
CA GLY A 198 -14.35 -13.29 -0.46
C GLY A 198 -15.26 -13.32 -1.68
N TRP A 199 -15.21 -14.38 -2.50
CA TRP A 199 -15.95 -14.44 -3.74
C TRP A 199 -17.45 -14.19 -3.57
N GLY A 200 -17.95 -13.15 -4.23
CA GLY A 200 -19.37 -12.80 -4.22
C GLY A 200 -19.89 -12.22 -2.90
N LYS A 201 -19.01 -11.92 -1.92
CA LYS A 201 -19.42 -11.25 -0.68
C LYS A 201 -19.76 -9.78 -0.93
N PRO A 202 -20.66 -9.20 -0.10
CA PRO A 202 -21.02 -7.79 -0.24
C PRO A 202 -19.84 -6.85 -0.09
N VAL A 203 -19.80 -5.82 -0.95
CA VAL A 203 -19.01 -4.61 -0.80
C VAL A 203 -19.92 -3.49 -0.35
N LEU A 204 -19.54 -2.81 0.72
CA LEU A 204 -20.36 -1.77 1.36
C LEU A 204 -19.69 -0.40 1.22
N SER A 205 -20.49 0.65 1.17
CA SER A 205 -19.99 2.02 1.21
C SER A 205 -19.30 2.30 2.54
N PRO A 206 -18.02 2.72 2.54
CA PRO A 206 -17.30 3.01 3.78
C PRO A 206 -17.76 4.31 4.45
N GLY A 207 -18.39 5.22 3.71
CA GLY A 207 -18.85 6.52 4.19
C GLY A 207 -19.99 7.07 3.35
N ASP A 208 -20.63 8.14 3.82
CA ASP A 208 -21.64 8.85 3.04
C ASP A 208 -20.96 9.60 1.89
N GLY A 209 -21.63 9.72 0.72
CA GLY A 209 -21.08 10.45 -0.40
C GLY A 209 -21.88 10.29 -1.69
N ILE A 210 -21.28 10.75 -2.79
CA ILE A 210 -21.85 10.67 -4.14
C ILE A 210 -20.93 9.78 -4.99
N VAL A 211 -21.49 8.83 -5.70
CA VAL A 211 -20.74 8.00 -6.66
C VAL A 211 -20.27 8.87 -7.82
N VAL A 212 -18.97 8.93 -8.05
CA VAL A 212 -18.35 9.74 -9.13
C VAL A 212 -17.73 8.89 -10.22
N SER A 213 -17.56 7.59 -9.98
CA SER A 213 -17.16 6.58 -10.96
C SER A 213 -17.77 5.23 -10.58
N ALA A 214 -18.25 4.48 -11.57
CA ALA A 214 -18.70 3.11 -11.41
C ALA A 214 -18.44 2.33 -12.71
N ALA A 215 -17.87 1.13 -12.59
CA ALA A 215 -17.67 0.21 -13.71
C ALA A 215 -18.04 -1.21 -13.27
N HIS A 216 -18.62 -2.00 -14.18
CA HIS A 216 -19.15 -3.33 -13.84
C HIS A 216 -18.97 -4.38 -14.94
N ASP A 217 -18.47 -4.01 -16.11
CA ASP A 217 -18.45 -4.84 -17.33
C ASP A 217 -17.16 -5.64 -17.54
N LYS A 218 -16.17 -5.46 -16.66
CA LYS A 218 -14.87 -6.16 -16.77
C LYS A 218 -15.01 -7.60 -16.27
N ALA A 219 -14.50 -8.54 -17.06
CA ALA A 219 -14.48 -9.96 -16.69
C ALA A 219 -13.59 -10.21 -15.47
N ASP A 220 -14.05 -11.12 -14.61
CA ASP A 220 -13.21 -11.61 -13.53
C ASP A 220 -12.06 -12.47 -14.08
N ASN A 221 -10.86 -12.30 -13.53
CA ASN A 221 -9.72 -13.14 -13.84
C ASN A 221 -9.87 -14.53 -13.20
N PRO A 222 -9.30 -15.57 -13.79
CA PRO A 222 -9.12 -16.82 -13.07
C PRO A 222 -8.18 -16.60 -11.88
N VAL A 223 -8.18 -17.52 -10.92
CA VAL A 223 -7.22 -17.48 -9.80
C VAL A 223 -5.80 -17.42 -10.36
N GLY A 224 -5.07 -16.36 -10.03
CA GLY A 224 -3.75 -16.09 -10.59
C GLY A 224 -2.60 -16.26 -9.60
N GLN A 225 -2.90 -16.47 -8.32
CA GLN A 225 -1.88 -16.69 -7.31
C GLN A 225 -1.41 -18.15 -7.38
N PRO A 226 -0.10 -18.37 -7.43
CA PRO A 226 0.42 -19.73 -7.35
C PRO A 226 0.24 -20.24 -5.92
N LEU A 227 -0.53 -21.28 -5.81
CA LEU A 227 -0.67 -22.01 -4.59
C LEU A 227 0.64 -22.76 -4.28
N PRO A 228 0.86 -23.15 -3.01
CA PRO A 228 2.04 -23.93 -2.62
C PRO A 228 2.23 -25.23 -3.42
N SER A 229 1.17 -25.73 -4.05
CA SER A 229 1.18 -26.92 -4.91
C SER A 229 1.67 -26.67 -6.34
N VAL A 230 1.90 -25.42 -6.73
CA VAL A 230 2.35 -25.08 -8.10
C VAL A 230 3.88 -25.09 -8.16
N SER A 231 4.46 -25.75 -9.18
CA SER A 231 5.91 -25.80 -9.31
C SER A 231 6.51 -24.39 -9.47
N PRO A 232 7.78 -24.17 -9.05
CA PRO A 232 8.46 -22.89 -9.21
C PRO A 232 8.44 -22.35 -10.64
N GLU A 233 8.56 -23.25 -11.65
CA GLU A 233 8.52 -22.87 -13.08
C GLU A 233 7.12 -22.40 -13.49
N THR A 234 6.07 -23.06 -12.99
CA THR A 234 4.69 -22.65 -13.25
C THR A 234 4.39 -21.33 -12.56
N TYR A 235 4.88 -21.14 -11.33
CA TYR A 235 4.80 -19.88 -10.61
C TYR A 235 5.40 -18.72 -11.41
N GLU A 236 6.63 -18.88 -11.84
CA GLU A 236 7.33 -17.83 -12.59
C GLU A 236 6.63 -17.53 -13.92
N ARG A 237 6.14 -18.55 -14.61
CA ARG A 237 5.36 -18.39 -15.85
C ARG A 237 4.06 -17.60 -15.61
N LEU A 238 3.31 -17.91 -14.55
CA LEU A 238 2.08 -17.19 -14.21
C LEU A 238 2.37 -15.75 -13.79
N ARG A 239 3.45 -15.53 -13.02
CA ARG A 239 3.92 -14.20 -12.67
C ARG A 239 4.28 -13.38 -13.90
N MET A 240 5.01 -13.95 -14.83
CA MET A 240 5.35 -13.27 -16.09
C MET A 240 4.13 -12.98 -16.96
N GLN A 241 3.14 -13.87 -17.00
CA GLN A 241 1.89 -13.63 -17.72
C GLN A 241 1.06 -12.51 -17.07
N ALA A 242 1.01 -12.44 -15.74
CA ALA A 242 0.39 -11.34 -15.03
C ALA A 242 1.12 -10.02 -15.34
N PHE A 243 2.44 -10.03 -15.30
CA PHE A 243 3.27 -8.86 -15.63
C PHE A 243 3.08 -8.38 -17.07
N GLU A 244 2.94 -9.31 -18.05
CA GLU A 244 2.65 -8.96 -19.44
C GLU A 244 1.24 -8.40 -19.65
N ARG A 245 0.26 -8.85 -18.88
CA ARG A 245 -1.09 -8.26 -18.87
C ARG A 245 -1.04 -6.82 -18.37
N LEU A 246 -0.43 -6.59 -17.20
CA LEU A 246 -0.20 -5.26 -16.64
C LEU A 246 0.52 -4.34 -17.62
N ARG A 247 1.53 -4.86 -18.34
CA ARG A 247 2.30 -4.10 -19.31
C ARG A 247 1.48 -3.59 -20.50
N LYS A 248 0.33 -4.19 -20.77
CA LYS A 248 -0.59 -3.80 -21.85
C LYS A 248 -1.80 -3.01 -21.36
N ALA A 249 -2.04 -3.00 -20.05
CA ALA A 249 -3.22 -2.42 -19.46
C ALA A 249 -3.12 -0.88 -19.36
N ILE A 250 -4.21 -0.21 -19.62
CA ILE A 250 -4.48 1.16 -19.17
C ILE A 250 -5.01 1.09 -17.73
N MET A 251 -5.01 2.20 -17.02
CA MET A 251 -5.38 2.24 -15.59
C MET A 251 -6.79 1.68 -15.32
N ASP A 252 -7.77 1.91 -16.20
CA ASP A 252 -9.12 1.32 -16.11
C ASP A 252 -9.10 -0.23 -16.12
N GLU A 253 -8.10 -0.82 -16.78
CA GLU A 253 -7.93 -2.28 -16.77
C GLU A 253 -7.25 -2.77 -15.49
N VAL A 254 -6.48 -1.90 -14.82
CA VAL A 254 -5.81 -2.22 -13.55
C VAL A 254 -6.82 -2.24 -12.41
N VAL A 255 -7.67 -1.23 -12.28
CA VAL A 255 -8.68 -1.15 -11.21
C VAL A 255 -9.84 -2.14 -11.40
N GLY A 256 -10.13 -2.54 -12.64
CA GLY A 256 -11.22 -3.45 -12.95
C GLY A 256 -12.60 -2.83 -12.69
N ASN A 257 -13.54 -3.66 -12.25
CA ASN A 257 -14.85 -3.16 -11.80
C ASN A 257 -14.68 -2.43 -10.47
N HIS A 258 -15.23 -1.22 -10.37
CA HIS A 258 -14.95 -0.35 -9.24
C HIS A 258 -16.09 0.61 -8.93
N VAL A 259 -16.02 1.19 -7.74
CA VAL A 259 -16.84 2.35 -7.34
C VAL A 259 -15.92 3.38 -6.70
N ILE A 260 -16.02 4.65 -7.14
CA ILE A 260 -15.37 5.80 -6.48
C ILE A 260 -16.46 6.68 -5.88
N ILE A 261 -16.32 7.01 -4.59
CA ILE A 261 -17.27 7.82 -3.83
C ILE A 261 -16.60 9.12 -3.41
N ASP A 262 -17.17 10.26 -3.80
CA ASP A 262 -16.82 11.59 -3.32
C ASP A 262 -17.54 11.88 -1.99
N HIS A 263 -16.79 12.08 -0.92
CA HIS A 263 -17.33 12.42 0.40
C HIS A 263 -17.61 13.92 0.60
N GLY A 264 -17.42 14.75 -0.46
CA GLY A 264 -17.76 16.17 -0.48
C GLY A 264 -16.78 17.10 0.23
N ASN A 265 -15.61 16.62 0.65
CA ASN A 265 -14.62 17.37 1.45
C ASN A 265 -13.19 17.24 0.90
N GLY A 266 -13.04 16.74 -0.33
CA GLY A 266 -11.76 16.48 -0.99
C GLY A 266 -11.18 15.11 -0.67
N GLU A 267 -11.96 14.21 -0.08
CA GLU A 267 -11.64 12.82 0.17
C GLU A 267 -12.52 11.90 -0.68
N PHE A 268 -11.90 10.94 -1.36
CA PHE A 268 -12.56 10.00 -2.25
C PHE A 268 -12.18 8.57 -1.85
N SER A 269 -13.20 7.73 -1.64
CA SER A 269 -12.98 6.29 -1.45
C SER A 269 -13.00 5.58 -2.79
N LEU A 270 -11.99 4.74 -3.02
CA LEU A 270 -11.87 3.84 -4.15
C LEU A 270 -12.05 2.41 -3.67
N LEU A 271 -12.94 1.65 -4.34
CA LEU A 271 -13.21 0.24 -4.09
C LEU A 271 -13.08 -0.52 -5.41
N ASP A 272 -12.04 -1.36 -5.52
CA ASP A 272 -11.68 -2.03 -6.77
C ASP A 272 -11.91 -3.54 -6.76
N HIS A 273 -11.69 -4.15 -7.92
CA HIS A 273 -11.71 -5.60 -8.16
C HIS A 273 -13.07 -6.26 -7.92
N MET A 274 -14.14 -5.46 -8.07
CA MET A 274 -15.50 -5.96 -7.87
C MET A 274 -15.90 -7.00 -8.94
N GLN A 275 -16.83 -7.87 -8.61
CA GLN A 275 -17.32 -8.95 -9.47
C GLN A 275 -18.00 -8.37 -10.70
N GLN A 276 -17.79 -9.01 -11.86
CA GLN A 276 -18.47 -8.64 -13.10
C GLN A 276 -19.98 -8.59 -12.89
N ASP A 277 -20.62 -7.56 -13.44
CA ASP A 277 -22.08 -7.31 -13.44
C ASP A 277 -22.70 -7.22 -12.02
N SER A 278 -21.88 -6.97 -10.97
CA SER A 278 -22.39 -6.93 -9.59
C SER A 278 -22.56 -5.53 -9.00
N VAL A 279 -21.94 -4.50 -9.59
CA VAL A 279 -22.08 -3.11 -9.12
C VAL A 279 -23.51 -2.65 -9.41
N VAL A 280 -24.21 -2.15 -8.38
CA VAL A 280 -25.63 -1.78 -8.44
C VAL A 280 -25.89 -0.27 -8.34
N VAL A 281 -24.84 0.52 -8.21
CA VAL A 281 -24.91 1.99 -8.09
C VAL A 281 -24.46 2.66 -9.37
N GLU A 282 -24.99 3.86 -9.63
CA GLU A 282 -24.67 4.65 -10.82
C GLU A 282 -23.98 5.98 -10.46
N VAL A 283 -23.23 6.54 -11.42
CA VAL A 283 -22.62 7.86 -11.27
C VAL A 283 -23.68 8.93 -11.01
N GLY A 284 -23.48 9.72 -9.96
CA GLY A 284 -24.43 10.73 -9.47
C GLY A 284 -25.34 10.24 -8.35
N GLU A 285 -25.36 8.94 -8.05
CA GLU A 285 -26.17 8.38 -6.97
C GLU A 285 -25.58 8.76 -5.60
N GLN A 286 -26.44 9.14 -4.67
CA GLN A 286 -26.07 9.38 -3.28
C GLN A 286 -26.13 8.06 -2.50
N VAL A 287 -25.01 7.72 -1.86
CA VAL A 287 -24.89 6.53 -1.02
C VAL A 287 -24.66 6.94 0.44
N THR A 288 -25.19 6.11 1.34
CA THR A 288 -24.91 6.23 2.77
C THR A 288 -23.94 5.17 3.22
N ARG A 289 -23.22 5.42 4.28
CA ARG A 289 -22.31 4.46 4.91
C ARG A 289 -23.04 3.14 5.20
N GLY A 290 -22.44 2.00 4.82
CA GLY A 290 -23.04 0.68 4.92
C GLY A 290 -23.98 0.30 3.76
N ALA A 291 -24.26 1.21 2.83
CA ALA A 291 -25.05 0.87 1.63
C ALA A 291 -24.34 -0.19 0.79
N PHE A 292 -25.10 -1.14 0.26
CA PHE A 292 -24.59 -2.17 -0.63
C PHE A 292 -24.22 -1.57 -1.98
N LEU A 293 -22.97 -1.79 -2.43
CA LEU A 293 -22.45 -1.27 -3.69
C LEU A 293 -22.35 -2.34 -4.78
N GLY A 294 -22.11 -3.59 -4.37
CA GLY A 294 -21.89 -4.72 -5.26
C GLY A 294 -21.19 -5.85 -4.53
N LYS A 295 -20.44 -6.69 -5.24
CA LYS A 295 -19.83 -7.89 -4.70
C LYS A 295 -18.34 -7.93 -4.93
N ILE A 296 -17.59 -8.55 -4.02
CA ILE A 296 -16.17 -8.86 -4.17
C ILE A 296 -15.98 -9.81 -5.34
N GLY A 297 -15.11 -9.44 -6.27
CA GLY A 297 -14.75 -10.21 -7.46
C GLY A 297 -13.24 -10.44 -7.55
N ASN A 298 -12.76 -10.51 -8.80
CA ASN A 298 -11.36 -10.72 -9.15
C ASN A 298 -11.01 -10.02 -10.48
N SER A 299 -11.67 -8.91 -10.78
CA SER A 299 -11.45 -8.15 -12.02
C SER A 299 -10.23 -7.23 -11.91
N GLY A 300 -9.70 -6.77 -13.04
CA GLY A 300 -8.56 -5.87 -13.06
C GLY A 300 -7.23 -6.55 -12.69
N ASP A 301 -6.33 -5.84 -11.98
CA ASP A 301 -5.05 -6.40 -11.51
C ASP A 301 -5.22 -7.14 -10.18
N SER A 302 -6.02 -8.17 -10.23
CA SER A 302 -6.29 -9.03 -9.08
C SER A 302 -5.98 -10.48 -9.40
N GLY A 303 -5.34 -11.17 -8.46
CA GLY A 303 -5.01 -12.60 -8.54
C GLY A 303 -5.91 -13.49 -7.69
N THR A 304 -6.60 -12.93 -6.71
CA THR A 304 -7.49 -13.65 -5.78
C THR A 304 -8.62 -12.74 -5.32
N PRO A 305 -9.82 -13.28 -5.03
CA PRO A 305 -10.96 -12.49 -4.57
C PRO A 305 -10.68 -11.71 -3.30
N HIS A 306 -10.64 -10.37 -3.41
CA HIS A 306 -10.47 -9.43 -2.31
C HIS A 306 -11.15 -8.11 -2.64
N ILE A 307 -11.23 -7.20 -1.68
CA ILE A 307 -11.58 -5.82 -1.92
C ILE A 307 -10.34 -4.95 -1.72
N HIS A 308 -9.88 -4.31 -2.79
CA HIS A 308 -8.93 -3.24 -2.70
C HIS A 308 -9.67 -1.97 -2.27
N TYR A 309 -9.19 -1.34 -1.20
CA TYR A 309 -9.75 -0.10 -0.67
C TYR A 309 -8.66 0.96 -0.52
N GLY A 310 -8.91 2.16 -1.05
CA GLY A 310 -8.05 3.32 -0.87
C GLY A 310 -8.83 4.59 -0.59
N LEU A 311 -8.26 5.49 0.23
CA LEU A 311 -8.68 6.88 0.34
C LEU A 311 -7.71 7.74 -0.45
N GLN A 312 -8.22 8.65 -1.29
CA GLN A 312 -7.39 9.49 -2.15
C GLN A 312 -7.91 10.92 -2.24
N LYS A 313 -7.05 11.85 -2.67
CA LYS A 313 -7.33 13.28 -2.67
C LYS A 313 -8.22 13.76 -3.83
N GLY A 314 -8.50 12.93 -4.81
CA GLY A 314 -9.31 13.25 -5.99
C GLY A 314 -9.85 12.01 -6.64
N LYS A 315 -10.71 12.15 -7.64
CA LYS A 315 -11.32 11.02 -8.36
C LYS A 315 -10.39 10.36 -9.39
N ASP A 316 -9.35 11.06 -9.83
CA ASP A 316 -8.44 10.55 -10.86
C ASP A 316 -7.30 9.77 -10.20
N THR A 317 -7.35 8.45 -10.30
CA THR A 317 -6.37 7.54 -9.70
C THR A 317 -4.97 7.63 -10.30
N LEU A 318 -4.81 8.24 -11.49
CA LEU A 318 -3.49 8.42 -12.11
C LEU A 318 -2.71 9.62 -11.53
N SER A 319 -3.43 10.62 -11.00
CA SER A 319 -2.84 11.88 -10.56
C SER A 319 -3.16 12.27 -9.12
N SER A 320 -4.08 11.54 -8.46
CA SER A 320 -4.42 11.79 -7.05
C SER A 320 -3.40 11.16 -6.12
N GLU A 321 -3.01 11.85 -5.05
CA GLU A 321 -2.22 11.26 -3.98
C GLU A 321 -3.11 10.44 -3.05
N GLY A 322 -2.62 9.26 -2.62
CA GLY A 322 -3.27 8.46 -1.60
C GLY A 322 -3.26 9.16 -0.24
N LEU A 323 -4.28 8.90 0.55
CA LEU A 323 -4.44 9.47 1.89
C LEU A 323 -4.52 8.34 2.93
N PRO A 324 -3.88 8.48 4.10
CA PRO A 324 -4.08 7.55 5.20
C PRO A 324 -5.56 7.47 5.59
N SER A 325 -6.06 6.26 5.81
CA SER A 325 -7.45 6.04 6.22
C SER A 325 -7.52 5.30 7.54
N ARG A 326 -8.25 5.90 8.49
CA ARG A 326 -8.59 5.32 9.79
C ARG A 326 -10.05 4.92 9.78
N PHE A 327 -10.33 3.74 10.31
CA PHE A 327 -11.69 3.26 10.42
C PHE A 327 -12.27 3.57 11.80
N ARG A 328 -13.53 3.96 11.83
CA ARG A 328 -14.23 4.36 13.05
C ARG A 328 -14.13 3.31 14.15
N GLN A 329 -14.34 2.06 13.78
CA GLN A 329 -14.18 0.92 14.69
C GLN A 329 -14.04 -0.40 13.92
N PHE A 330 -13.35 -1.34 14.52
CA PHE A 330 -13.31 -2.74 14.15
C PHE A 330 -12.88 -3.60 15.34
N GLU A 331 -13.09 -4.91 15.24
CA GLU A 331 -12.57 -5.86 16.22
C GLU A 331 -11.30 -6.53 15.70
N LEU A 332 -10.21 -6.47 16.45
CA LEU A 332 -9.03 -7.29 16.22
C LEU A 332 -9.29 -8.69 16.76
N VAL A 333 -9.16 -9.71 15.91
CA VAL A 333 -9.34 -11.12 16.29
C VAL A 333 -8.04 -11.66 16.90
N LEU A 334 -8.12 -12.12 18.14
CA LEU A 334 -7.00 -12.64 18.92
C LEU A 334 -7.29 -14.08 19.35
N GLY A 335 -7.25 -15.02 18.39
CA GLY A 335 -7.65 -16.41 18.61
C GLY A 335 -9.13 -16.52 18.99
N MET A 336 -9.40 -16.92 20.25
CA MET A 336 -10.77 -17.09 20.77
C MET A 336 -11.44 -15.79 21.27
N THR A 337 -10.72 -14.69 21.29
CA THR A 337 -11.19 -13.40 21.81
C THR A 337 -11.09 -12.31 20.75
N THR A 338 -11.78 -11.20 20.98
CA THR A 338 -11.65 -10.01 20.15
C THR A 338 -11.30 -8.80 21.02
N ARG A 339 -10.65 -7.82 20.42
CA ARG A 339 -10.39 -6.52 21.03
C ARG A 339 -10.93 -5.42 20.12
N ARG A 340 -11.80 -4.60 20.64
CA ARG A 340 -12.32 -3.43 19.93
C ARG A 340 -11.22 -2.40 19.73
N ILE A 341 -11.11 -1.93 18.52
CA ILE A 341 -10.19 -0.89 18.05
C ILE A 341 -11.03 0.26 17.52
N GLU A 342 -10.64 1.48 17.83
CA GLU A 342 -11.36 2.69 17.41
C GLU A 342 -10.37 3.70 16.79
N ASN A 343 -10.77 4.27 15.65
CA ASN A 343 -10.09 5.38 14.98
C ASN A 343 -8.60 5.14 14.68
N LEU A 344 -8.27 3.92 14.26
CA LEU A 344 -6.91 3.50 13.87
C LEU A 344 -6.90 2.84 12.49
N CYS A 345 -5.70 2.73 11.94
CA CYS A 345 -5.40 1.92 10.76
C CYS A 345 -5.20 0.45 11.17
N PRO A 346 -5.78 -0.54 10.47
CA PRO A 346 -5.41 -1.93 10.70
C PRO A 346 -4.01 -2.21 10.14
N ASP A 347 -3.19 -2.97 10.89
CA ASP A 347 -1.84 -3.33 10.45
C ASP A 347 -1.88 -4.52 9.49
N THR A 348 -0.91 -4.61 8.57
CA THR A 348 -0.74 -5.75 7.66
C THR A 348 -0.62 -7.05 8.46
N GLY A 349 -1.31 -8.10 8.00
CA GLY A 349 -1.33 -9.42 8.64
C GLY A 349 -2.34 -9.59 9.77
N MET A 350 -3.06 -8.53 10.16
CA MET A 350 -4.11 -8.64 11.17
C MET A 350 -5.34 -9.35 10.62
N ILE A 351 -5.97 -10.15 11.49
CA ILE A 351 -7.32 -10.66 11.27
C ILE A 351 -8.27 -9.73 12.02
N ILE A 352 -9.16 -9.11 11.29
CA ILE A 352 -10.11 -8.12 11.81
C ILE A 352 -11.55 -8.55 11.52
N LYS A 353 -12.48 -7.96 12.25
CA LYS A 353 -13.91 -8.20 12.04
C LYS A 353 -14.69 -6.89 12.11
N HIS A 354 -15.64 -6.76 11.20
CA HIS A 354 -16.64 -5.69 11.19
C HIS A 354 -17.97 -6.20 11.69
#